data_b3ad195e70f5c6dc3ddfd34fed2016bf
#
_entry.id   b3ad195e70f5c6dc3ddfd34fed2016bf
#
_cell.length_a   1.000
_cell.length_b   1.000
_cell.length_c   1.000
_cell.angle_alpha   90.00
_cell.angle_beta   90.00
_cell.angle_gamma   90.00
#
_symmetry.space_group_name_H-M   'P 1'
#
loop_
_entity.id
_entity.type
_entity.pdbx_description
1 polymer ?
#
loop_
_entity_poly.entity_id
_entity_poly.type
_entity_poly.pdbx_seq_one_letter_code
_entity_poly.pdbx_strand_id
1 'polypeptide(L)'
;MQGHDSPRIEAKGGLMKAFEEKSYWMTTRDYAPGEPLRQDLDVDVAIVGGGFTGLSTAHHIKKDAPGARVALLEAQIIGYGASGRNGGFNMTLFGLTMGITQLRFGKAVAREAHLYMERAVDTTRELITCLELDCDYEHPGFLRVATSPGYKKRIMHEIDLAHSLGLTGIEWLEKEEVQEQVKSPLYLGAWWEPRCGILNPAKLSWAWREVIAGQGVEVFENTPVAAMARENGRMVLETPGGRVRAEKVVLAANAWSHFIPQIKRKQVPLWTYIVLTEPLSPKIMEQIGWQNRQGIEDARNLVHYYRLTADNRLLMGGRDAGLAWGADMDKDQSPLTFQSLKDDVRQIFPQLRDVRFTHQWGGPVSITLDLAPAMGRIGDDRVVYSLGCMGHGVSLTHLNGRTLADMLLGKKTELTEVFFVNRKTLPWPPEPVRTLSSRAILAAMRVQDRFTDVTKEN
;
A
#
# COMPACT_ATOMS: atom_id res chain seq x y z
N MET A 1 28.85 -28.46 22.63
CA MET A 1 27.42 -28.26 22.96
C MET A 1 27.29 -26.83 23.51
N GLN A 2 27.01 -25.89 22.67
CA GLN A 2 26.65 -24.54 23.09
C GLN A 2 25.29 -24.24 22.44
N GLY A 3 24.29 -24.10 23.29
CA GLY A 3 22.91 -23.79 22.87
C GLY A 3 22.85 -22.41 22.27
N HIS A 4 22.40 -22.31 21.04
CA HIS A 4 22.01 -21.04 20.44
C HIS A 4 20.63 -20.64 21.00
N ASP A 5 20.66 -19.68 21.92
CA ASP A 5 19.48 -18.95 22.36
C ASP A 5 18.91 -18.17 21.17
N SER A 6 17.79 -18.65 20.64
CA SER A 6 16.98 -17.90 19.69
C SER A 6 16.28 -16.77 20.44
N PRO A 7 16.32 -15.52 19.97
CA PRO A 7 15.63 -14.43 20.65
C PRO A 7 14.12 -14.69 20.63
N ARG A 8 13.55 -14.98 21.79
CA ARG A 8 12.11 -15.01 22.02
C ARG A 8 11.59 -13.58 21.88
N ILE A 9 10.65 -13.39 20.98
CA ILE A 9 9.87 -12.15 20.92
C ILE A 9 8.90 -12.21 22.11
N GLU A 10 9.26 -11.56 23.21
CA GLU A 10 8.33 -11.34 24.30
C GLU A 10 7.22 -10.38 23.82
N ALA A 11 6.02 -10.89 23.68
CA ALA A 11 4.83 -10.08 23.54
C ALA A 11 4.66 -9.26 24.82
N LYS A 12 5.08 -8.01 24.82
CA LYS A 12 4.72 -7.06 25.88
C LYS A 12 3.20 -6.91 25.87
N GLY A 13 2.54 -7.50 26.89
CA GLY A 13 1.12 -7.34 27.16
C GLY A 13 0.77 -5.90 27.54
N GLY A 14 0.75 -5.01 26.55
CA GLY A 14 0.04 -3.74 26.64
C GLY A 14 -1.41 -3.99 26.23
N LEU A 15 -2.39 -3.41 26.94
CA LEU A 15 -3.79 -3.39 26.52
C LEU A 15 -3.83 -3.10 25.01
N MET A 16 -4.34 -4.07 24.22
CA MET A 16 -4.53 -3.87 22.80
C MET A 16 -5.48 -2.69 22.64
N LYS A 17 -4.98 -1.58 22.10
CA LYS A 17 -5.86 -0.53 21.58
C LYS A 17 -6.80 -1.21 20.61
N ALA A 18 -8.10 -0.95 20.75
CA ALA A 18 -9.09 -1.51 19.85
C ALA A 18 -8.65 -1.23 18.40
N PHE A 19 -8.80 -2.21 17.49
CA PHE A 19 -8.34 -2.05 16.10
C PHE A 19 -9.04 -0.89 15.40
N GLU A 20 -10.25 -0.52 15.84
CA GLU A 20 -11.01 0.65 15.38
C GLU A 20 -10.27 1.97 15.56
N GLU A 21 -9.37 2.06 16.54
CA GLU A 21 -8.53 3.27 16.74
C GLU A 21 -7.40 3.40 15.71
N LYS A 22 -7.15 2.35 14.91
CA LYS A 22 -6.03 2.33 13.95
C LYS A 22 -6.30 3.07 12.66
N SER A 23 -7.54 3.21 12.25
CA SER A 23 -7.97 4.09 11.15
C SER A 23 -9.48 4.31 11.18
N TYR A 24 -9.94 5.43 10.64
CA TYR A 24 -11.37 5.66 10.41
C TYR A 24 -12.03 4.52 9.61
N TRP A 25 -11.32 3.97 8.65
CA TRP A 25 -11.86 2.89 7.82
C TRP A 25 -12.33 1.68 8.62
N MET A 26 -11.68 1.38 9.74
CA MET A 26 -12.00 0.26 10.61
C MET A 26 -13.25 0.50 11.48
N THR A 27 -13.85 1.69 11.41
CA THR A 27 -15.12 2.02 12.07
C THR A 27 -16.31 2.08 11.10
N THR A 28 -16.07 1.88 9.79
CA THR A 28 -17.09 2.08 8.76
C THR A 28 -17.98 0.85 8.52
N ARG A 29 -17.66 -0.26 9.15
CA ARG A 29 -18.44 -1.50 9.15
C ARG A 29 -18.11 -2.28 10.41
N ASP A 30 -19.11 -2.90 11.03
CA ASP A 30 -18.90 -3.84 12.14
C ASP A 30 -18.05 -5.03 11.65
N TYR A 31 -17.04 -5.39 12.43
CA TYR A 31 -16.16 -6.49 12.13
C TYR A 31 -15.92 -7.37 13.35
N ALA A 32 -16.24 -8.65 13.22
CA ALA A 32 -15.91 -9.67 14.22
C ALA A 32 -14.66 -10.44 13.76
N PRO A 33 -13.53 -10.33 14.50
CA PRO A 33 -12.34 -11.12 14.21
C PRO A 33 -12.62 -12.62 14.21
N GLY A 34 -11.92 -13.36 13.37
CA GLY A 34 -11.97 -14.81 13.32
C GLY A 34 -11.24 -15.45 14.50
N GLU A 35 -11.48 -16.74 14.68
CA GLU A 35 -10.84 -17.52 15.75
C GLU A 35 -9.32 -17.67 15.49
N PRO A 36 -8.51 -17.61 16.55
CA PRO A 36 -7.09 -17.91 16.43
C PRO A 36 -6.87 -19.44 16.28
N LEU A 37 -5.72 -19.81 15.72
CA LEU A 37 -5.29 -21.20 15.70
C LEU A 37 -5.15 -21.73 17.14
N ARG A 38 -5.70 -22.94 17.40
CA ARG A 38 -5.70 -23.55 18.75
C ARG A 38 -5.11 -24.97 18.79
N GLN A 39 -4.65 -25.47 17.65
CA GLN A 39 -4.08 -26.83 17.53
C GLN A 39 -3.13 -26.90 16.33
N ASP A 40 -2.35 -27.94 16.28
CA ASP A 40 -1.51 -28.25 15.13
C ASP A 40 -2.35 -28.42 13.85
N LEU A 41 -1.84 -27.92 12.74
CA LEU A 41 -2.53 -27.93 11.46
C LEU A 41 -1.58 -28.39 10.34
N ASP A 42 -2.07 -29.26 9.47
CA ASP A 42 -1.39 -29.69 8.26
C ASP A 42 -2.12 -29.15 7.02
N VAL A 43 -1.40 -28.42 6.14
CA VAL A 43 -1.95 -27.81 4.93
C VAL A 43 -1.00 -27.96 3.74
N ASP A 44 -1.51 -27.74 2.53
CA ASP A 44 -0.66 -27.69 1.34
C ASP A 44 0.02 -26.32 1.23
N VAL A 45 -0.72 -25.23 1.57
CA VAL A 45 -0.18 -23.87 1.52
C VAL A 45 -0.53 -23.08 2.78
N ALA A 46 0.48 -22.51 3.44
CA ALA A 46 0.30 -21.51 4.48
C ALA A 46 0.61 -20.10 3.95
N ILE A 47 -0.27 -19.14 4.22
CA ILE A 47 -0.10 -17.73 3.84
C ILE A 47 0.09 -16.92 5.12
N VAL A 48 1.19 -16.19 5.23
CA VAL A 48 1.53 -15.34 6.39
C VAL A 48 1.23 -13.89 6.03
N GLY A 49 0.19 -13.35 6.64
CA GLY A 49 -0.29 -11.98 6.47
C GLY A 49 -1.63 -11.87 5.77
N GLY A 50 -2.59 -11.25 6.46
CA GLY A 50 -3.98 -11.03 6.05
C GLY A 50 -4.23 -9.66 5.38
N GLY A 51 -3.23 -9.10 4.70
CA GLY A 51 -3.38 -7.94 3.83
C GLY A 51 -3.80 -8.32 2.41
N PHE A 52 -4.01 -7.34 1.54
CA PHE A 52 -4.45 -7.55 0.14
C PHE A 52 -3.62 -8.59 -0.62
N THR A 53 -2.29 -8.59 -0.44
CA THR A 53 -1.42 -9.59 -1.08
C THR A 53 -1.80 -11.01 -0.69
N GLY A 54 -1.93 -11.28 0.61
CA GLY A 54 -2.27 -12.62 1.12
C GLY A 54 -3.67 -13.05 0.71
N LEU A 55 -4.65 -12.16 0.82
CA LEU A 55 -6.05 -12.38 0.46
C LEU A 55 -6.20 -12.70 -1.03
N SER A 56 -5.61 -11.87 -1.90
CA SER A 56 -5.61 -12.12 -3.35
C SER A 56 -4.85 -13.40 -3.72
N THR A 57 -3.73 -13.69 -3.07
CA THR A 57 -2.99 -14.95 -3.31
C THR A 57 -3.84 -16.16 -2.94
N ALA A 58 -4.51 -16.14 -1.78
CA ALA A 58 -5.39 -17.21 -1.34
C ALA A 58 -6.49 -17.50 -2.37
N HIS A 59 -7.17 -16.44 -2.84
CA HIS A 59 -8.18 -16.54 -3.89
C HIS A 59 -7.65 -17.21 -5.16
N HIS A 60 -6.52 -16.74 -5.67
CA HIS A 60 -5.96 -17.27 -6.91
C HIS A 60 -5.46 -18.70 -6.78
N ILE A 61 -4.93 -19.10 -5.61
CA ILE A 61 -4.59 -20.50 -5.33
C ILE A 61 -5.85 -21.35 -5.36
N LYS A 62 -6.92 -20.96 -4.68
CA LYS A 62 -8.18 -21.72 -4.64
C LYS A 62 -8.87 -21.77 -5.99
N LYS A 63 -8.77 -20.71 -6.81
CA LYS A 63 -9.29 -20.69 -8.18
C LYS A 63 -8.59 -21.70 -9.08
N ASP A 64 -7.25 -21.83 -8.96
CA ASP A 64 -6.43 -22.67 -9.84
C ASP A 64 -6.21 -24.09 -9.29
N ALA A 65 -6.32 -24.28 -7.98
CA ALA A 65 -6.19 -25.55 -7.27
C ALA A 65 -7.29 -25.66 -6.20
N PRO A 66 -8.56 -25.89 -6.56
CA PRO A 66 -9.69 -25.89 -5.62
C PRO A 66 -9.57 -26.91 -4.49
N GLY A 67 -8.90 -28.06 -4.75
CA GLY A 67 -8.66 -29.09 -3.76
C GLY A 67 -7.54 -28.80 -2.75
N ALA A 68 -6.73 -27.75 -2.96
CA ALA A 68 -5.64 -27.41 -2.05
C ALA A 68 -6.17 -26.96 -0.69
N ARG A 69 -5.59 -27.49 0.39
CA ARG A 69 -5.82 -27.01 1.75
C ARG A 69 -4.97 -25.77 1.98
N VAL A 70 -5.61 -24.65 2.18
CA VAL A 70 -4.96 -23.34 2.33
C VAL A 70 -5.31 -22.74 3.69
N ALA A 71 -4.31 -22.37 4.48
CA ALA A 71 -4.48 -21.60 5.71
C ALA A 71 -3.86 -20.21 5.56
N LEU A 72 -4.59 -19.19 6.01
CA LEU A 72 -4.09 -17.81 6.12
C LEU A 72 -3.95 -17.44 7.59
N LEU A 73 -2.74 -17.02 7.99
CA LEU A 73 -2.37 -16.69 9.36
C LEU A 73 -2.12 -15.17 9.44
N GLU A 74 -2.96 -14.48 10.20
CA GLU A 74 -2.84 -13.04 10.45
C GLU A 74 -2.54 -12.79 11.94
N ALA A 75 -1.54 -11.96 12.18
CA ALA A 75 -1.07 -11.70 13.56
C ALA A 75 -2.08 -10.94 14.41
N GLN A 76 -2.91 -10.13 13.78
CA GLN A 76 -3.95 -9.31 14.42
C GLN A 76 -5.31 -9.64 13.77
N ILE A 77 -5.88 -8.70 13.03
CA ILE A 77 -7.09 -8.88 12.24
C ILE A 77 -6.81 -8.70 10.74
N ILE A 78 -7.65 -9.26 9.89
CA ILE A 78 -7.58 -9.02 8.45
C ILE A 78 -7.59 -7.51 8.16
N GLY A 79 -6.61 -7.06 7.36
CA GLY A 79 -6.46 -5.65 7.01
C GLY A 79 -5.77 -4.78 8.07
N TYR A 80 -5.35 -5.30 9.23
CA TYR A 80 -4.73 -4.51 10.30
C TYR A 80 -3.54 -3.67 9.85
N GLY A 81 -2.75 -4.16 8.91
CA GLY A 81 -1.58 -3.49 8.37
C GLY A 81 -1.92 -2.31 7.46
N ALA A 82 -1.09 -2.12 6.44
CA ALA A 82 -1.28 -1.08 5.42
C ALA A 82 -2.63 -1.21 4.68
N SER A 83 -3.16 -2.43 4.55
CA SER A 83 -4.38 -2.70 3.78
C SER A 83 -5.64 -2.08 4.36
N GLY A 84 -5.74 -1.84 5.66
CA GLY A 84 -6.89 -1.15 6.28
C GLY A 84 -6.60 0.28 6.72
N ARG A 85 -5.43 0.85 6.37
CA ARG A 85 -5.01 2.19 6.83
C ARG A 85 -4.66 3.15 5.70
N ASN A 86 -4.57 2.68 4.45
CA ASN A 86 -4.18 3.49 3.30
C ASN A 86 -5.27 4.47 2.88
N GLY A 87 -4.95 5.37 1.94
CA GLY A 87 -5.88 6.38 1.41
C GLY A 87 -6.97 5.82 0.49
N GLY A 88 -6.91 4.55 0.10
CA GLY A 88 -7.90 3.91 -0.77
C GLY A 88 -7.79 4.29 -2.24
N PHE A 89 -6.59 4.51 -2.76
CA PHE A 89 -6.34 4.82 -4.17
C PHE A 89 -6.00 3.56 -4.97
N ASN A 90 -6.82 3.23 -5.95
CA ASN A 90 -6.55 2.24 -6.98
C ASN A 90 -5.96 2.96 -8.18
N MET A 91 -4.64 3.00 -8.31
CA MET A 91 -3.91 3.89 -9.23
C MET A 91 -2.73 3.22 -9.92
N THR A 92 -2.25 3.83 -11.01
CA THR A 92 -1.24 3.30 -11.92
C THR A 92 0.20 3.62 -11.55
N LEU A 93 0.47 4.37 -10.49
CA LEU A 93 1.82 4.78 -10.13
C LEU A 93 2.68 3.59 -9.66
N PHE A 94 3.84 3.42 -10.30
CA PHE A 94 4.87 2.44 -9.94
C PHE A 94 6.06 3.13 -9.26
N GLY A 95 6.50 2.63 -8.11
CA GLY A 95 7.62 3.22 -7.38
C GLY A 95 7.31 4.62 -6.87
N LEU A 96 8.15 5.61 -7.20
CA LEU A 96 7.93 7.03 -6.87
C LEU A 96 7.46 7.83 -8.08
N THR A 97 8.20 7.76 -9.20
CA THR A 97 7.82 8.40 -10.47
C THR A 97 8.31 7.57 -11.65
N MET A 98 7.70 7.78 -12.81
CA MET A 98 8.12 7.13 -14.05
C MET A 98 9.55 7.52 -14.43
N GLY A 99 9.93 8.80 -14.26
CA GLY A 99 11.28 9.28 -14.50
C GLY A 99 12.34 8.59 -13.64
N ILE A 100 12.06 8.35 -12.36
CA ILE A 100 12.97 7.61 -11.47
C ILE A 100 13.07 6.14 -11.92
N THR A 101 11.96 5.51 -12.29
CA THR A 101 11.97 4.13 -12.80
C THR A 101 12.80 4.03 -14.09
N GLN A 102 12.62 4.99 -15.02
CA GLN A 102 13.45 5.04 -16.23
C GLN A 102 14.94 5.26 -15.93
N LEU A 103 15.28 6.16 -15.02
CA LEU A 103 16.66 6.43 -14.63
C LEU A 103 17.34 5.18 -14.05
N ARG A 104 16.61 4.38 -13.28
CA ARG A 104 17.13 3.19 -12.58
C ARG A 104 17.19 1.95 -13.45
N PHE A 105 16.22 1.75 -14.31
CA PHE A 105 16.00 0.47 -15.00
C PHE A 105 15.89 0.61 -16.53
N GLY A 106 15.89 1.83 -17.06
CA GLY A 106 15.80 2.10 -18.50
C GLY A 106 14.37 2.25 -19.02
N LYS A 107 14.26 2.71 -20.28
CA LYS A 107 12.97 3.05 -20.92
C LYS A 107 12.02 1.85 -21.06
N ALA A 108 12.52 0.69 -21.48
CA ALA A 108 11.70 -0.50 -21.68
C ALA A 108 11.05 -0.94 -20.36
N VAL A 109 11.82 -0.95 -19.27
CA VAL A 109 11.34 -1.32 -17.95
C VAL A 109 10.39 -0.27 -17.39
N ALA A 110 10.61 1.03 -17.62
CA ALA A 110 9.67 2.06 -17.19
C ALA A 110 8.29 1.91 -17.87
N ARG A 111 8.28 1.56 -19.17
CA ARG A 111 7.06 1.25 -19.90
C ARG A 111 6.39 -0.02 -19.35
N GLU A 112 7.14 -1.12 -19.18
CA GLU A 112 6.65 -2.38 -18.62
C GLU A 112 6.01 -2.16 -17.24
N ALA A 113 6.68 -1.39 -16.37
CA ALA A 113 6.21 -1.05 -15.03
C ALA A 113 4.87 -0.31 -15.05
N HIS A 114 4.72 0.68 -15.93
CA HIS A 114 3.44 1.40 -16.05
C HIS A 114 2.32 0.50 -16.58
N LEU A 115 2.55 -0.29 -17.62
CA LEU A 115 1.58 -1.24 -18.16
C LEU A 115 1.19 -2.32 -17.13
N TYR A 116 2.15 -2.75 -16.31
CA TYR A 116 1.83 -3.64 -15.19
C TYR A 116 0.88 -2.98 -14.19
N MET A 117 1.08 -1.70 -13.87
CA MET A 117 0.19 -0.97 -12.97
C MET A 117 -1.18 -0.69 -13.58
N GLU A 118 -1.27 -0.39 -14.89
CA GLU A 118 -2.56 -0.33 -15.58
C GLU A 118 -3.33 -1.65 -15.45
N ARG A 119 -2.67 -2.77 -15.72
CA ARG A 119 -3.24 -4.10 -15.54
C ARG A 119 -3.63 -4.37 -14.07
N ALA A 120 -2.83 -3.89 -13.11
CA ALA A 120 -3.13 -4.04 -11.69
C ALA A 120 -4.39 -3.26 -11.27
N VAL A 121 -4.57 -2.05 -11.79
CA VAL A 121 -5.79 -1.23 -11.58
C VAL A 121 -7.02 -1.94 -12.16
N ASP A 122 -6.93 -2.41 -13.41
CA ASP A 122 -8.04 -3.11 -14.07
C ASP A 122 -8.36 -4.43 -13.36
N THR A 123 -7.34 -5.24 -13.01
CA THR A 123 -7.53 -6.48 -12.23
C THR A 123 -8.23 -6.22 -10.91
N THR A 124 -7.84 -5.16 -10.18
CA THR A 124 -8.47 -4.81 -8.91
C THR A 124 -9.95 -4.47 -9.12
N ARG A 125 -10.28 -3.66 -10.13
CA ARG A 125 -11.66 -3.31 -10.49
C ARG A 125 -12.48 -4.54 -10.89
N GLU A 126 -11.92 -5.40 -11.73
CA GLU A 126 -12.55 -6.64 -12.16
C GLU A 126 -12.85 -7.57 -10.99
N LEU A 127 -11.88 -7.77 -10.08
CA LEU A 127 -12.08 -8.59 -8.88
C LEU A 127 -13.18 -8.02 -7.98
N ILE A 128 -13.18 -6.70 -7.75
CA ILE A 128 -14.23 -6.03 -6.97
C ILE A 128 -15.61 -6.28 -7.59
N THR A 129 -15.72 -6.13 -8.92
CA THR A 129 -16.99 -6.28 -9.64
C THR A 129 -17.44 -7.74 -9.71
N CYS A 130 -16.55 -8.65 -10.12
CA CYS A 130 -16.92 -10.06 -10.34
C CYS A 130 -17.17 -10.84 -9.05
N LEU A 131 -16.55 -10.44 -7.95
CA LEU A 131 -16.72 -11.06 -6.63
C LEU A 131 -17.65 -10.26 -5.72
N GLU A 132 -18.26 -9.19 -6.24
CA GLU A 132 -19.21 -8.32 -5.53
C GLU A 132 -18.65 -7.81 -4.19
N LEU A 133 -17.36 -7.40 -4.17
CA LEU A 133 -16.69 -6.93 -2.95
C LEU A 133 -17.23 -5.56 -2.53
N ASP A 134 -18.04 -5.52 -1.46
CA ASP A 134 -18.56 -4.28 -0.88
C ASP A 134 -17.43 -3.47 -0.25
N CYS A 135 -16.99 -2.41 -0.95
CA CYS A 135 -15.88 -1.57 -0.51
C CYS A 135 -16.01 -0.09 -0.90
N ASP A 136 -17.22 0.40 -1.12
CA ASP A 136 -17.47 1.80 -1.56
C ASP A 136 -16.60 2.17 -2.80
N TYR A 137 -16.46 1.27 -3.77
CA TYR A 137 -15.63 1.50 -4.95
C TYR A 137 -16.25 2.54 -5.87
N GLU A 138 -15.49 3.58 -6.18
CA GLU A 138 -15.82 4.59 -7.18
C GLU A 138 -14.72 4.61 -8.25
N HIS A 139 -15.10 4.88 -9.51
CA HIS A 139 -14.15 4.96 -10.64
C HIS A 139 -14.15 6.37 -11.26
N PRO A 140 -13.73 7.40 -10.51
CA PRO A 140 -13.82 8.79 -10.91
C PRO A 140 -12.60 9.30 -11.68
N GLY A 141 -11.56 8.48 -11.87
CA GLY A 141 -10.27 8.91 -12.36
C GLY A 141 -9.38 9.53 -11.26
N PHE A 142 -8.28 10.15 -11.70
CA PHE A 142 -7.23 10.67 -10.83
C PHE A 142 -6.65 11.98 -11.40
N LEU A 143 -6.37 12.94 -10.52
CA LEU A 143 -5.70 14.18 -10.83
C LEU A 143 -4.36 14.27 -10.09
N ARG A 144 -3.26 14.56 -10.80
CA ARG A 144 -2.04 15.05 -10.17
C ARG A 144 -1.92 16.54 -10.44
N VAL A 145 -2.17 17.35 -9.41
CA VAL A 145 -2.30 18.80 -9.54
C VAL A 145 -0.95 19.50 -9.44
N ALA A 146 -0.78 20.54 -10.28
CA ALA A 146 0.34 21.47 -10.19
C ALA A 146 -0.04 22.62 -9.25
N THR A 147 0.70 22.79 -8.16
CA THR A 147 0.47 23.86 -7.16
C THR A 147 1.51 24.98 -7.23
N SER A 148 2.48 24.88 -8.13
CA SER A 148 3.44 25.93 -8.47
C SER A 148 3.94 25.76 -9.91
N PRO A 149 4.55 26.79 -10.53
CA PRO A 149 5.15 26.68 -11.85
C PRO A 149 6.20 25.57 -11.96
N GLY A 150 6.99 25.34 -10.92
CA GLY A 150 7.96 24.26 -10.88
C GLY A 150 7.31 22.88 -10.91
N TYR A 151 6.19 22.69 -10.22
CA TYR A 151 5.42 21.43 -10.28
C TYR A 151 4.67 21.27 -11.59
N LYS A 152 4.16 22.36 -12.22
CA LYS A 152 3.63 22.30 -13.59
C LYS A 152 4.69 21.75 -14.55
N LYS A 153 5.90 22.31 -14.54
CA LYS A 153 7.01 21.84 -15.38
C LYS A 153 7.35 20.36 -15.12
N ARG A 154 7.37 19.92 -13.85
CA ARG A 154 7.62 18.53 -13.49
C ARG A 154 6.56 17.59 -14.07
N ILE A 155 5.28 17.92 -13.90
CA ILE A 155 4.16 17.10 -14.42
C ILE A 155 4.19 17.05 -15.95
N MET A 156 4.38 18.19 -16.64
CA MET A 156 4.49 18.22 -18.10
C MET A 156 5.60 17.31 -18.60
N HIS A 157 6.77 17.35 -17.94
CA HIS A 157 7.89 16.47 -18.28
C HIS A 157 7.53 14.97 -18.10
N GLU A 158 6.79 14.61 -17.05
CA GLU A 158 6.36 13.21 -16.84
C GLU A 158 5.30 12.79 -17.89
N ILE A 159 4.43 13.70 -18.37
CA ILE A 159 3.49 13.44 -19.46
C ILE A 159 4.24 13.22 -20.78
N ASP A 160 5.20 14.10 -21.11
CA ASP A 160 6.05 13.95 -22.29
C ASP A 160 6.81 12.62 -22.27
N LEU A 161 7.31 12.24 -21.10
CA LEU A 161 7.95 10.95 -20.89
C LEU A 161 6.98 9.80 -21.17
N ALA A 162 5.78 9.83 -20.59
CA ALA A 162 4.75 8.80 -20.79
C ALA A 162 4.42 8.66 -22.30
N HIS A 163 4.17 9.76 -23.01
CA HIS A 163 3.90 9.76 -24.43
C HIS A 163 5.11 9.23 -25.25
N SER A 164 6.35 9.58 -24.86
CA SER A 164 7.58 9.05 -25.50
C SER A 164 7.76 7.54 -25.31
N LEU A 165 7.12 6.96 -24.30
CA LEU A 165 7.08 5.52 -24.04
C LEU A 165 5.88 4.83 -24.73
N GLY A 166 5.05 5.58 -25.48
CA GLY A 166 3.87 5.07 -26.16
C GLY A 166 2.72 4.74 -25.20
N LEU A 167 2.67 5.37 -24.04
CA LEU A 167 1.56 5.27 -23.09
C LEU A 167 0.45 6.24 -23.49
N THR A 168 -0.79 5.85 -23.28
CA THR A 168 -2.00 6.61 -23.66
C THR A 168 -2.95 6.76 -22.47
N GLY A 169 -3.97 7.62 -22.58
CA GLY A 169 -4.93 7.83 -21.50
C GLY A 169 -4.39 8.72 -20.38
N ILE A 170 -3.34 9.48 -20.65
CA ILE A 170 -2.71 10.44 -19.76
C ILE A 170 -2.75 11.80 -20.49
N GLU A 171 -3.38 12.78 -19.88
CA GLU A 171 -3.60 14.09 -20.49
C GLU A 171 -3.26 15.21 -19.51
N TRP A 172 -2.91 16.37 -20.03
CA TRP A 172 -2.82 17.61 -19.27
C TRP A 172 -4.15 18.36 -19.34
N LEU A 173 -4.69 18.71 -18.18
CA LEU A 173 -5.82 19.65 -18.06
C LEU A 173 -5.30 21.02 -17.68
N GLU A 174 -5.74 22.05 -18.40
CA GLU A 174 -5.41 23.42 -18.05
C GLU A 174 -6.15 23.88 -16.78
N LYS A 175 -5.73 25.01 -16.25
CA LYS A 175 -6.23 25.53 -14.97
C LYS A 175 -7.76 25.63 -14.95
N GLU A 176 -8.34 26.15 -16.03
CA GLU A 176 -9.79 26.37 -16.17
C GLU A 176 -10.54 25.02 -16.10
N GLU A 177 -10.07 24.02 -16.81
CA GLU A 177 -10.66 22.66 -16.84
C GLU A 177 -10.59 21.98 -15.45
N VAL A 178 -9.48 22.19 -14.71
CA VAL A 178 -9.36 21.67 -13.34
C VAL A 178 -10.29 22.40 -12.39
N GLN A 179 -10.41 23.73 -12.52
CA GLN A 179 -11.30 24.54 -11.67
C GLN A 179 -12.80 24.23 -11.90
N GLU A 180 -13.18 23.74 -13.08
CA GLU A 180 -14.52 23.21 -13.32
C GLU A 180 -14.80 21.92 -12.57
N GLN A 181 -13.76 21.10 -12.31
CA GLN A 181 -13.89 19.81 -11.61
C GLN A 181 -13.70 19.91 -10.10
N VAL A 182 -12.79 20.77 -9.66
CA VAL A 182 -12.48 20.98 -8.23
C VAL A 182 -11.82 22.36 -8.05
N LYS A 183 -12.38 23.17 -7.17
CA LYS A 183 -11.96 24.57 -6.98
C LYS A 183 -10.92 24.69 -5.87
N SER A 184 -9.70 25.08 -6.26
CA SER A 184 -8.64 25.47 -5.33
C SER A 184 -7.84 26.65 -5.90
N PRO A 185 -7.50 27.66 -5.10
CA PRO A 185 -6.70 28.79 -5.57
C PRO A 185 -5.27 28.39 -5.97
N LEU A 186 -4.80 27.21 -5.57
CA LEU A 186 -3.45 26.74 -5.83
C LEU A 186 -3.27 25.99 -7.15
N TYR A 187 -4.35 25.52 -7.79
CA TYR A 187 -4.21 24.67 -8.96
C TYR A 187 -3.93 25.44 -10.22
N LEU A 188 -2.84 25.08 -10.89
CA LEU A 188 -2.37 25.66 -12.17
C LEU A 188 -2.62 24.74 -13.36
N GLY A 189 -3.23 23.60 -13.15
CA GLY A 189 -3.50 22.53 -14.09
C GLY A 189 -3.25 21.16 -13.43
N ALA A 190 -3.49 20.09 -14.16
CA ALA A 190 -3.30 18.73 -13.65
C ALA A 190 -2.97 17.71 -14.75
N TRP A 191 -2.25 16.68 -14.39
CA TRP A 191 -2.28 15.37 -15.06
C TRP A 191 -3.64 14.74 -14.80
N TRP A 192 -4.29 14.28 -15.82
CA TRP A 192 -5.54 13.52 -15.75
C TRP A 192 -5.35 12.11 -16.22
N GLU A 193 -5.94 11.17 -15.47
CA GLU A 193 -5.93 9.74 -15.81
C GLU A 193 -7.28 9.10 -15.42
N PRO A 194 -8.13 8.69 -16.40
CA PRO A 194 -9.47 8.18 -16.15
C PRO A 194 -9.50 6.77 -15.57
N ARG A 195 -8.41 5.97 -15.70
CA ARG A 195 -8.36 4.56 -15.31
C ARG A 195 -8.47 4.34 -13.82
N CYS A 196 -8.06 5.31 -13.01
CA CYS A 196 -7.91 5.18 -11.57
C CYS A 196 -9.24 5.21 -10.81
N GLY A 197 -9.26 4.61 -9.63
CA GLY A 197 -10.42 4.56 -8.75
C GLY A 197 -10.07 4.82 -7.29
N ILE A 198 -11.12 4.90 -6.47
CA ILE A 198 -11.02 5.05 -5.01
C ILE A 198 -11.92 4.04 -4.30
N LEU A 199 -11.57 3.68 -3.07
CA LEU A 199 -12.33 2.67 -2.31
C LEU A 199 -12.11 2.79 -0.80
N ASN A 200 -12.92 2.08 -0.04
CA ASN A 200 -12.71 1.87 1.40
C ASN A 200 -11.84 0.63 1.62
N PRO A 201 -10.60 0.81 2.09
CA PRO A 201 -9.64 -0.29 2.15
C PRO A 201 -9.91 -1.31 3.25
N ALA A 202 -10.56 -0.93 4.37
CA ALA A 202 -10.94 -1.88 5.41
C ALA A 202 -12.10 -2.75 4.95
N LYS A 203 -13.16 -2.15 4.39
CA LYS A 203 -14.28 -2.90 3.79
C LYS A 203 -13.78 -3.88 2.73
N LEU A 204 -12.88 -3.45 1.83
CA LEU A 204 -12.28 -4.34 0.83
C LEU A 204 -11.56 -5.53 1.47
N SER A 205 -10.76 -5.30 2.53
CA SER A 205 -10.07 -6.39 3.24
C SER A 205 -11.06 -7.40 3.82
N TRP A 206 -12.13 -6.93 4.43
CA TRP A 206 -13.13 -7.78 5.08
C TRP A 206 -14.03 -8.50 4.08
N ALA A 207 -14.41 -7.87 2.98
CA ALA A 207 -15.11 -8.53 1.88
C ALA A 207 -14.23 -9.65 1.27
N TRP A 208 -12.94 -9.41 1.09
CA TRP A 208 -11.99 -10.45 0.69
C TRP A 208 -11.95 -11.64 1.64
N ARG A 209 -11.94 -11.38 2.98
CA ARG A 209 -11.98 -12.47 3.98
C ARG A 209 -13.19 -13.37 3.78
N GLU A 210 -14.36 -12.77 3.55
CA GLU A 210 -15.61 -13.52 3.32
C GLU A 210 -15.51 -14.39 2.05
N VAL A 211 -14.98 -13.83 0.96
CA VAL A 211 -14.81 -14.56 -0.30
C VAL A 211 -13.86 -15.74 -0.14
N ILE A 212 -12.68 -15.55 0.43
CA ILE A 212 -11.70 -16.66 0.57
C ILE A 212 -12.16 -17.73 1.56
N ALA A 213 -12.85 -17.35 2.64
CA ALA A 213 -13.46 -18.29 3.57
C ALA A 213 -14.54 -19.13 2.86
N GLY A 214 -15.41 -18.52 2.04
CA GLY A 214 -16.38 -19.21 1.21
C GLY A 214 -15.74 -20.15 0.16
N GLN A 215 -14.50 -19.92 -0.22
CA GLN A 215 -13.71 -20.79 -1.09
C GLN A 215 -12.99 -21.92 -0.34
N GLY A 216 -13.18 -22.02 1.00
CA GLY A 216 -12.58 -23.05 1.84
C GLY A 216 -11.14 -22.76 2.23
N VAL A 217 -10.74 -21.48 2.35
CA VAL A 217 -9.49 -21.09 3.02
C VAL A 217 -9.75 -21.01 4.52
N GLU A 218 -8.91 -21.67 5.31
CA GLU A 218 -8.94 -21.55 6.77
C GLU A 218 -8.26 -20.23 7.19
N VAL A 219 -9.01 -19.30 7.73
CA VAL A 219 -8.51 -17.98 8.13
C VAL A 219 -8.38 -17.88 9.64
N PHE A 220 -7.15 -17.72 10.12
CA PHE A 220 -6.84 -17.58 11.54
C PHE A 220 -6.32 -16.18 11.83
N GLU A 221 -7.08 -15.41 12.59
CA GLU A 221 -6.69 -14.09 13.09
C GLU A 221 -6.09 -14.22 14.51
N ASN A 222 -5.46 -13.18 15.01
CA ASN A 222 -4.73 -13.23 16.29
C ASN A 222 -3.76 -14.42 16.38
N THR A 223 -3.15 -14.76 15.24
CA THR A 223 -2.28 -15.92 15.07
C THR A 223 -0.91 -15.51 14.52
N PRO A 224 -0.07 -14.85 15.33
CA PRO A 224 1.25 -14.41 14.89
C PRO A 224 2.17 -15.61 14.63
N VAL A 225 2.85 -15.61 13.49
CA VAL A 225 3.92 -16.57 13.18
C VAL A 225 5.21 -16.06 13.81
N ALA A 226 5.70 -16.77 14.83
CA ALA A 226 6.90 -16.39 15.58
C ALA A 226 8.19 -16.89 14.92
N ALA A 227 8.14 -18.05 14.27
CA ALA A 227 9.29 -18.66 13.59
C ALA A 227 8.84 -19.51 12.40
N MET A 228 9.74 -19.71 11.46
CA MET A 228 9.56 -20.60 10.32
C MET A 228 10.84 -21.41 10.10
N ALA A 229 10.72 -22.73 10.02
CA ALA A 229 11.82 -23.65 9.80
C ALA A 229 11.41 -24.74 8.79
N ARG A 230 12.40 -25.48 8.29
CA ARG A 230 12.16 -26.67 7.46
C ARG A 230 12.41 -27.91 8.31
N GLU A 231 11.41 -28.77 8.42
CA GLU A 231 11.47 -30.04 9.14
C GLU A 231 10.87 -31.16 8.28
N ASN A 232 11.59 -32.27 8.16
CA ASN A 232 11.14 -33.48 7.44
C ASN A 232 10.56 -33.18 6.03
N GLY A 233 11.17 -32.23 5.30
CA GLY A 233 10.76 -31.88 3.95
C GLY A 233 9.58 -30.91 3.86
N ARG A 234 8.95 -30.50 4.96
CA ARG A 234 7.87 -29.51 5.03
C ARG A 234 8.33 -28.21 5.71
N MET A 235 7.62 -27.15 5.46
CA MET A 235 7.78 -25.88 6.21
C MET A 235 6.94 -25.95 7.48
N VAL A 236 7.52 -25.58 8.60
CA VAL A 236 6.86 -25.54 9.91
C VAL A 236 6.84 -24.10 10.39
N LEU A 237 5.65 -23.58 10.65
CA LEU A 237 5.42 -22.25 11.20
C LEU A 237 4.98 -22.40 12.65
N GLU A 238 5.70 -21.73 13.54
CA GLU A 238 5.41 -21.72 14.98
C GLU A 238 4.43 -20.60 15.30
N THR A 239 3.34 -20.92 15.97
CA THR A 239 2.37 -19.95 16.49
C THR A 239 2.10 -20.20 17.97
N PRO A 240 1.53 -19.25 18.73
CA PRO A 240 1.17 -19.48 20.12
C PRO A 240 0.14 -20.61 20.32
N GLY A 241 -0.71 -20.86 19.31
CA GLY A 241 -1.82 -21.82 19.40
C GLY A 241 -1.53 -23.20 18.79
N GLY A 242 -0.38 -23.39 18.15
CA GLY A 242 0.01 -24.66 17.51
C GLY A 242 1.00 -24.46 16.38
N ARG A 243 1.41 -25.55 15.76
CA ARG A 243 2.34 -25.59 14.63
C ARG A 243 1.59 -25.80 13.32
N VAL A 244 1.87 -24.97 12.31
CA VAL A 244 1.34 -25.18 10.97
C VAL A 244 2.42 -25.82 10.10
N ARG A 245 2.16 -27.05 9.61
CA ARG A 245 3.03 -27.78 8.69
C ARG A 245 2.48 -27.61 7.28
N ALA A 246 3.25 -26.96 6.42
CA ALA A 246 2.86 -26.65 5.05
C ALA A 246 3.86 -27.21 4.03
N GLU A 247 3.39 -27.61 2.86
CA GLU A 247 4.28 -27.93 1.74
C GLU A 247 4.92 -26.67 1.17
N LYS A 248 4.14 -25.58 1.11
CA LYS A 248 4.53 -24.29 0.54
C LYS A 248 4.07 -23.14 1.41
N VAL A 249 4.81 -22.03 1.37
CA VAL A 249 4.53 -20.82 2.19
C VAL A 249 4.54 -19.56 1.32
N VAL A 250 3.59 -18.69 1.58
CA VAL A 250 3.57 -17.32 1.04
C VAL A 250 3.83 -16.34 2.16
N LEU A 251 4.85 -15.49 2.02
CA LEU A 251 5.13 -14.40 2.94
C LEU A 251 4.58 -13.10 2.37
N ALA A 252 3.44 -12.66 2.90
CA ALA A 252 2.70 -11.47 2.50
C ALA A 252 2.69 -10.38 3.59
N ALA A 253 3.77 -10.31 4.40
CA ALA A 253 3.86 -9.47 5.58
C ALA A 253 4.26 -8.01 5.29
N ASN A 254 4.49 -7.61 4.04
CA ASN A 254 4.84 -6.27 3.57
C ASN A 254 5.81 -5.51 4.51
N ALA A 255 5.36 -4.47 5.22
CA ALA A 255 6.19 -3.67 6.13
C ALA A 255 6.76 -4.48 7.31
N TRP A 256 6.11 -5.56 7.74
CA TRP A 256 6.61 -6.47 8.78
C TRP A 256 7.62 -7.49 8.27
N SER A 257 7.92 -7.52 6.96
CA SER A 257 8.94 -8.42 6.39
C SER A 257 10.35 -8.21 6.97
N HIS A 258 10.62 -7.09 7.66
CA HIS A 258 11.89 -6.87 8.35
C HIS A 258 12.09 -7.78 9.59
N PHE A 259 11.04 -8.42 10.08
CA PHE A 259 11.15 -9.46 11.11
C PHE A 259 11.57 -10.82 10.55
N ILE A 260 11.48 -11.02 9.23
CA ILE A 260 11.82 -12.28 8.57
C ILE A 260 13.30 -12.25 8.19
N PRO A 261 14.19 -13.07 8.85
CA PRO A 261 15.64 -12.94 8.72
C PRO A 261 16.16 -12.95 7.28
N GLN A 262 15.57 -13.77 6.40
CA GLN A 262 16.00 -13.97 5.01
C GLN A 262 15.73 -12.76 4.10
N ILE A 263 14.75 -11.92 4.45
CA ILE A 263 14.33 -10.78 3.64
C ILE A 263 14.37 -9.44 4.40
N LYS A 264 14.79 -9.43 5.67
CA LYS A 264 14.76 -8.25 6.56
C LYS A 264 15.46 -7.01 6.01
N ARG A 265 16.48 -7.18 5.16
CA ARG A 265 17.25 -6.06 4.56
C ARG A 265 16.75 -5.64 3.18
N LYS A 266 15.73 -6.30 2.62
CA LYS A 266 15.19 -5.96 1.32
C LYS A 266 14.28 -4.72 1.35
N GLN A 267 13.74 -4.38 2.50
CA GLN A 267 12.85 -3.24 2.69
C GLN A 267 13.05 -2.56 4.05
N VAL A 268 12.54 -1.36 4.19
CA VAL A 268 12.41 -0.63 5.46
C VAL A 268 10.96 -0.17 5.64
N PRO A 269 10.39 -0.29 6.85
CA PRO A 269 9.09 0.30 7.13
C PRO A 269 9.23 1.82 7.28
N LEU A 270 8.46 2.58 6.51
CA LEU A 270 8.18 4.00 6.73
C LEU A 270 6.73 4.17 7.15
N TRP A 271 6.45 5.20 7.93
CA TRP A 271 5.10 5.52 8.36
C TRP A 271 4.63 6.79 7.67
N THR A 272 3.48 6.74 7.03
CA THR A 272 2.78 7.91 6.49
C THR A 272 1.54 8.20 7.32
N TYR A 273 1.06 9.43 7.25
CA TYR A 273 0.03 9.93 8.15
C TYR A 273 -1.15 10.49 7.38
N ILE A 274 -2.34 10.35 7.96
CA ILE A 274 -3.61 10.78 7.38
C ILE A 274 -4.39 11.57 8.42
N VAL A 275 -5.07 12.63 7.97
CA VAL A 275 -6.10 13.37 8.72
C VAL A 275 -7.42 13.28 7.97
N LEU A 276 -8.54 13.33 8.71
CA LEU A 276 -9.88 13.24 8.16
C LEU A 276 -10.80 14.25 8.81
N THR A 277 -11.55 14.98 8.00
CA THR A 277 -12.53 15.95 8.48
C THR A 277 -13.80 15.28 9.01
N GLU A 278 -14.68 16.07 9.64
CA GLU A 278 -16.11 15.73 9.74
C GLU A 278 -16.74 15.69 8.35
N PRO A 279 -17.95 15.12 8.18
CA PRO A 279 -18.69 15.20 6.91
C PRO A 279 -18.87 16.64 6.47
N LEU A 280 -18.54 16.94 5.23
CA LEU A 280 -18.66 18.27 4.66
C LEU A 280 -20.12 18.59 4.36
N SER A 281 -20.58 19.76 4.77
CA SER A 281 -21.95 20.19 4.48
C SER A 281 -22.17 20.38 2.96
N PRO A 282 -23.43 20.23 2.47
CA PRO A 282 -23.74 20.47 1.05
C PRO A 282 -23.26 21.83 0.55
N LYS A 283 -23.32 22.87 1.38
CA LYS A 283 -22.83 24.23 1.04
C LYS A 283 -21.32 24.24 0.81
N ILE A 284 -20.55 23.55 1.65
CA ILE A 284 -19.09 23.44 1.47
C ILE A 284 -18.77 22.62 0.23
N MET A 285 -19.47 21.51 0.00
CA MET A 285 -19.29 20.68 -1.20
C MET A 285 -19.56 21.48 -2.49
N GLU A 286 -20.58 22.31 -2.53
CA GLU A 286 -20.87 23.21 -3.64
C GLU A 286 -19.75 24.25 -3.84
N GLN A 287 -19.23 24.83 -2.77
CA GLN A 287 -18.13 25.80 -2.83
C GLN A 287 -16.83 25.20 -3.35
N ILE A 288 -16.50 23.97 -2.97
CA ILE A 288 -15.32 23.25 -3.46
C ILE A 288 -15.55 22.77 -4.89
N GLY A 289 -16.82 22.46 -5.27
CA GLY A 289 -17.20 22.01 -6.60
C GLY A 289 -16.56 20.69 -7.03
N TRP A 290 -16.20 19.81 -6.10
CA TRP A 290 -15.55 18.51 -6.37
C TRP A 290 -16.58 17.46 -6.83
N GLN A 291 -17.08 17.67 -8.04
CA GLN A 291 -18.23 16.92 -8.56
C GLN A 291 -17.92 15.47 -8.89
N ASN A 292 -16.78 15.24 -9.52
CA ASN A 292 -16.39 13.90 -10.00
C ASN A 292 -15.72 13.05 -8.91
N ARG A 293 -15.39 13.62 -7.75
CA ARG A 293 -14.82 12.91 -6.58
C ARG A 293 -13.49 12.20 -6.86
N GLN A 294 -12.71 12.63 -7.87
CA GLN A 294 -11.42 12.02 -8.22
C GLN A 294 -10.49 11.96 -7.00
N GLY A 295 -9.65 10.93 -6.96
CA GLY A 295 -8.47 10.96 -6.11
C GLY A 295 -7.51 12.04 -6.62
N ILE A 296 -6.89 12.81 -5.72
CA ILE A 296 -5.97 13.88 -6.07
C ILE A 296 -4.64 13.67 -5.36
N GLU A 297 -3.53 13.90 -6.08
CA GLU A 297 -2.19 14.07 -5.53
C GLU A 297 -1.57 15.38 -6.02
N ASP A 298 -0.62 15.93 -5.24
CA ASP A 298 0.28 16.96 -5.76
C ASP A 298 1.58 16.34 -6.35
N ALA A 299 2.46 17.18 -6.88
CA ALA A 299 3.69 16.72 -7.53
C ALA A 299 4.94 16.82 -6.64
N ARG A 300 4.80 16.93 -5.31
CA ARG A 300 5.91 16.91 -4.36
C ARG A 300 6.58 15.55 -4.29
N ASN A 301 7.82 15.49 -3.85
CA ASN A 301 8.47 14.20 -3.51
C ASN A 301 7.82 13.55 -2.27
N LEU A 302 7.47 14.38 -1.30
CA LEU A 302 6.67 14.00 -0.14
C LEU A 302 5.21 14.41 -0.42
N VAL A 303 4.57 13.66 -1.29
CA VAL A 303 3.26 13.96 -1.86
C VAL A 303 2.20 14.25 -0.79
N HIS A 304 1.26 15.15 -1.12
CA HIS A 304 -0.06 15.14 -0.51
C HIS A 304 -1.01 14.37 -1.42
N TYR A 305 -1.75 13.46 -0.82
CA TYR A 305 -2.84 12.78 -1.50
C TYR A 305 -4.13 12.99 -0.74
N TYR A 306 -5.20 13.27 -1.45
CA TYR A 306 -6.49 13.56 -0.81
C TYR A 306 -7.67 13.19 -1.68
N ARG A 307 -8.78 12.89 -1.01
CA ARG A 307 -10.03 12.47 -1.65
C ARG A 307 -11.21 12.65 -0.71
N LEU A 308 -12.42 12.51 -1.26
CA LEU A 308 -13.63 12.40 -0.47
C LEU A 308 -13.91 10.93 -0.09
N THR A 309 -14.42 10.71 1.12
CA THR A 309 -15.01 9.43 1.53
C THR A 309 -16.45 9.32 1.04
N ALA A 310 -17.06 8.12 1.11
CA ALA A 310 -18.44 7.90 0.71
C ALA A 310 -19.44 8.83 1.45
N ASP A 311 -19.16 9.18 2.72
CA ASP A 311 -19.94 10.12 3.53
C ASP A 311 -19.44 11.59 3.44
N ASN A 312 -18.74 11.95 2.36
CA ASN A 312 -18.27 13.29 2.05
C ASN A 312 -17.33 13.92 3.09
N ARG A 313 -16.45 13.14 3.72
CA ARG A 313 -15.34 13.69 4.49
C ARG A 313 -14.13 13.89 3.58
N LEU A 314 -13.35 14.94 3.82
CA LEU A 314 -12.07 15.09 3.15
C LEU A 314 -11.01 14.34 3.95
N LEU A 315 -10.39 13.37 3.28
CA LEU A 315 -9.19 12.66 3.72
C LEU A 315 -7.98 13.29 3.07
N MET A 316 -6.93 13.58 3.86
CA MET A 316 -5.61 13.98 3.33
C MET A 316 -4.51 13.23 4.05
N GLY A 317 -3.55 12.72 3.26
CA GLY A 317 -2.35 12.09 3.79
C GLY A 317 -1.07 12.52 3.08
N GLY A 318 0.07 12.01 3.57
CA GLY A 318 1.39 12.30 3.01
C GLY A 318 2.20 13.32 3.79
N ARG A 319 2.78 14.31 3.12
CA ARG A 319 3.62 15.42 3.60
C ARG A 319 4.94 15.00 4.23
N ASP A 320 4.97 13.93 5.00
CA ASP A 320 6.16 13.48 5.69
C ASP A 320 6.11 11.98 5.96
N ALA A 321 7.26 11.39 6.32
CA ALA A 321 7.37 9.99 6.66
C ALA A 321 8.10 9.78 7.99
N GLY A 322 7.51 8.97 8.85
CA GLY A 322 8.11 8.51 10.09
C GLY A 322 9.04 7.32 9.85
N LEU A 323 10.20 7.32 10.51
CA LEU A 323 11.16 6.23 10.44
C LEU A 323 11.06 5.37 11.71
N ALA A 324 10.94 4.06 11.52
CA ALA A 324 11.05 3.09 12.59
C ALA A 324 12.54 2.77 12.85
N TRP A 325 12.97 2.86 14.10
CA TRP A 325 14.30 2.41 14.53
C TRP A 325 14.25 0.92 14.87
N GLY A 326 15.16 0.15 14.30
CA GLY A 326 15.22 -1.29 14.57
C GLY A 326 13.93 -2.00 14.19
N ALA A 327 13.30 -2.63 15.17
CA ALA A 327 12.05 -3.36 15.04
C ALA A 327 10.83 -2.59 15.57
N ASP A 328 10.98 -1.31 15.92
CA ASP A 328 9.88 -0.50 16.46
C ASP A 328 8.84 -0.19 15.36
N MET A 329 7.67 -0.79 15.49
CA MET A 329 6.51 -0.58 14.60
C MET A 329 5.41 0.25 15.25
N ASP A 330 5.69 0.95 16.35
CA ASP A 330 4.73 1.83 17.04
C ASP A 330 4.97 3.30 16.66
N LYS A 331 4.75 3.64 15.39
CA LYS A 331 4.94 4.98 14.81
C LYS A 331 3.68 5.54 14.17
N ASP A 332 2.51 5.09 14.59
CA ASP A 332 1.22 5.51 14.04
C ASP A 332 0.77 6.93 14.46
N GLN A 333 1.56 7.59 15.33
CA GLN A 333 1.28 8.94 15.81
C GLN A 333 2.42 9.92 15.48
N SER A 334 2.06 11.07 14.90
CA SER A 334 2.95 12.20 14.64
C SER A 334 2.21 13.55 14.78
N PRO A 335 2.10 14.11 15.99
CA PRO A 335 1.34 15.34 16.23
C PRO A 335 1.73 16.50 15.32
N LEU A 336 3.03 16.66 15.03
CA LEU A 336 3.53 17.70 14.14
C LEU A 336 3.06 17.50 12.69
N THR A 337 3.14 16.27 12.18
CA THR A 337 2.69 15.97 10.81
C THR A 337 1.18 16.11 10.70
N PHE A 338 0.42 15.65 11.70
CA PHE A 338 -1.04 15.83 11.70
C PHE A 338 -1.44 17.30 11.69
N GLN A 339 -0.79 18.14 12.54
CA GLN A 339 -1.09 19.57 12.53
C GLN A 339 -0.77 20.20 11.17
N SER A 340 0.38 19.87 10.60
CA SER A 340 0.80 20.38 9.30
C SER A 340 -0.16 19.96 8.17
N LEU A 341 -0.62 18.71 8.15
CA LEU A 341 -1.63 18.25 7.17
C LEU A 341 -2.95 19.02 7.29
N LYS A 342 -3.40 19.31 8.53
CA LYS A 342 -4.60 20.13 8.77
C LYS A 342 -4.45 21.55 8.21
N ASP A 343 -3.26 22.13 8.36
CA ASP A 343 -2.97 23.47 7.85
C ASP A 343 -2.89 23.47 6.31
N ASP A 344 -2.31 22.42 5.70
CA ASP A 344 -2.27 22.24 4.24
C ASP A 344 -3.68 22.06 3.65
N VAL A 345 -4.57 21.30 4.31
CA VAL A 345 -5.99 21.21 3.88
C VAL A 345 -6.62 22.60 3.81
N ARG A 346 -6.41 23.44 4.82
CA ARG A 346 -6.96 24.80 4.85
C ARG A 346 -6.32 25.74 3.83
N GLN A 347 -5.07 25.50 3.46
CA GLN A 347 -4.38 26.25 2.42
C GLN A 347 -4.90 25.87 1.03
N ILE A 348 -5.07 24.55 0.78
CA ILE A 348 -5.56 24.05 -0.51
C ILE A 348 -7.05 24.40 -0.70
N PHE A 349 -7.82 24.27 0.37
CA PHE A 349 -9.27 24.55 0.38
C PHE A 349 -9.60 25.57 1.49
N PRO A 350 -9.49 26.90 1.23
CA PRO A 350 -9.81 27.92 2.23
C PRO A 350 -11.25 27.83 2.76
N GLN A 351 -12.15 27.22 2.01
CA GLN A 351 -13.54 26.95 2.40
C GLN A 351 -13.65 26.02 3.61
N LEU A 352 -12.57 25.26 3.91
CA LEU A 352 -12.50 24.31 5.03
C LEU A 352 -11.87 24.90 6.29
N ARG A 353 -11.68 26.24 6.38
CA ARG A 353 -11.02 26.90 7.52
C ARG A 353 -11.61 26.47 8.86
N ASP A 354 -12.93 26.41 8.96
CA ASP A 354 -13.67 26.15 10.19
C ASP A 354 -14.12 24.70 10.36
N VAL A 355 -13.79 23.83 9.39
CA VAL A 355 -14.12 22.40 9.43
C VAL A 355 -13.26 21.69 10.47
N ARG A 356 -13.91 20.84 11.29
CA ARG A 356 -13.24 20.05 12.31
C ARG A 356 -12.61 18.79 11.72
N PHE A 357 -11.46 18.41 12.27
CA PHE A 357 -10.84 17.11 11.99
C PHE A 357 -11.22 16.14 13.09
N THR A 358 -11.81 15.02 12.70
CA THR A 358 -12.37 14.03 13.62
C THR A 358 -11.47 12.82 13.83
N HIS A 359 -10.66 12.46 12.84
CA HIS A 359 -9.75 11.32 12.92
C HIS A 359 -8.38 11.67 12.37
N GLN A 360 -7.38 10.97 12.89
CA GLN A 360 -6.00 11.04 12.41
C GLN A 360 -5.29 9.72 12.76
N TRP A 361 -4.49 9.19 11.82
CA TRP A 361 -3.79 7.92 12.02
C TRP A 361 -2.56 7.80 11.14
N GLY A 362 -1.68 6.84 11.48
CA GLY A 362 -0.54 6.45 10.68
C GLY A 362 -0.68 5.05 10.11
N GLY A 363 -0.06 4.83 8.95
CA GLY A 363 0.02 3.52 8.31
C GLY A 363 1.43 3.20 7.82
N PRO A 364 1.87 1.94 7.93
CA PRO A 364 3.20 1.54 7.52
C PRO A 364 3.27 1.30 6.00
N VAL A 365 4.35 1.77 5.38
CA VAL A 365 4.67 1.55 3.96
C VAL A 365 5.98 0.78 3.87
N SER A 366 6.07 -0.19 2.99
CA SER A 366 7.28 -0.96 2.72
C SER A 366 8.07 -0.34 1.57
N ILE A 367 9.31 0.09 1.85
CA ILE A 367 10.17 0.80 0.92
C ILE A 367 11.44 -0.01 0.64
N THR A 368 11.69 -0.35 -0.61
CA THR A 368 12.96 -0.92 -1.08
C THR A 368 13.97 0.20 -1.37
N LEU A 369 15.25 -0.09 -1.24
CA LEU A 369 16.29 0.93 -1.46
C LEU A 369 16.35 1.40 -2.92
N ASP A 370 15.99 0.55 -3.86
CA ASP A 370 15.97 0.82 -5.29
C ASP A 370 14.60 1.28 -5.82
N LEU A 371 13.66 1.54 -4.92
CA LEU A 371 12.36 2.17 -5.20
C LEU A 371 11.46 1.36 -6.17
N ALA A 372 11.61 0.03 -6.19
CA ALA A 372 10.75 -0.86 -6.97
C ALA A 372 10.31 -2.05 -6.12
N PRO A 373 9.09 -2.59 -6.33
CA PRO A 373 8.61 -3.79 -5.66
C PRO A 373 9.56 -4.98 -5.85
N ALA A 374 9.46 -5.96 -4.98
CA ALA A 374 10.20 -7.21 -5.12
C ALA A 374 9.31 -8.40 -4.75
N MET A 375 9.25 -9.35 -5.66
CA MET A 375 8.74 -10.69 -5.42
C MET A 375 9.86 -11.70 -5.68
N GLY A 376 9.80 -12.86 -5.01
CA GLY A 376 10.82 -13.87 -5.23
C GLY A 376 10.64 -15.09 -4.35
N ARG A 377 11.68 -15.94 -4.38
CA ARG A 377 11.75 -17.19 -3.62
C ARG A 377 12.78 -17.08 -2.50
N ILE A 378 12.60 -17.84 -1.44
CA ILE A 378 13.56 -17.98 -0.34
C ILE A 378 14.03 -19.44 -0.31
N GLY A 379 15.32 -19.65 -0.56
CA GLY A 379 15.90 -20.99 -0.60
C GLY A 379 15.45 -21.76 -1.85
N ASP A 380 14.57 -22.72 -1.65
CA ASP A 380 13.96 -23.51 -2.73
C ASP A 380 12.60 -22.94 -3.20
N ASP A 381 11.86 -23.72 -3.99
CA ASP A 381 10.59 -23.30 -4.57
C ASP A 381 9.40 -23.26 -3.60
N ARG A 382 9.61 -23.56 -2.33
CA ARG A 382 8.53 -23.72 -1.34
C ARG A 382 8.07 -22.42 -0.72
N VAL A 383 8.94 -21.41 -0.66
CA VAL A 383 8.64 -20.13 -0.01
C VAL A 383 8.72 -19.00 -1.01
N VAL A 384 7.60 -18.33 -1.24
CA VAL A 384 7.52 -17.11 -2.06
C VAL A 384 7.20 -15.90 -1.21
N TYR A 385 7.63 -14.70 -1.63
CA TYR A 385 7.36 -13.46 -0.91
C TYR A 385 7.04 -12.31 -1.86
N SER A 386 6.31 -11.32 -1.33
CA SER A 386 6.13 -9.99 -1.94
C SER A 386 6.32 -8.89 -0.90
N LEU A 387 7.03 -7.82 -1.27
CA LEU A 387 7.27 -6.66 -0.43
C LEU A 387 7.56 -5.41 -1.27
N GLY A 388 7.63 -4.24 -0.63
CA GLY A 388 8.06 -3.02 -1.30
C GLY A 388 6.97 -2.39 -2.18
N CYS A 389 5.71 -2.33 -1.71
CA CYS A 389 4.60 -1.73 -2.47
C CYS A 389 4.73 -0.20 -2.67
N MET A 390 5.70 0.46 -2.04
CA MET A 390 6.07 1.87 -2.23
C MET A 390 4.93 2.88 -2.00
N GLY A 391 3.87 2.49 -1.26
CA GLY A 391 2.68 3.34 -1.05
C GLY A 391 1.53 3.08 -2.03
N HIS A 392 1.75 2.37 -3.13
CA HIS A 392 0.76 2.13 -4.20
C HIS A 392 0.20 0.69 -4.15
N GLY A 393 -0.03 0.19 -2.93
CA GLY A 393 -0.34 -1.22 -2.68
C GLY A 393 -1.78 -1.63 -3.03
N VAL A 394 -2.75 -0.73 -3.20
CA VAL A 394 -4.14 -1.12 -3.48
C VAL A 394 -4.23 -1.89 -4.80
N SER A 395 -3.77 -1.33 -5.90
CA SER A 395 -3.73 -2.01 -7.20
C SER A 395 -2.65 -3.08 -7.26
N LEU A 396 -1.40 -2.70 -6.98
CA LEU A 396 -0.22 -3.56 -7.14
C LEU A 396 -0.37 -4.91 -6.43
N THR A 397 -0.87 -4.93 -5.20
CA THR A 397 -0.88 -6.15 -4.38
C THR A 397 -1.94 -7.17 -4.81
N HIS A 398 -3.02 -6.73 -5.47
CA HIS A 398 -4.00 -7.64 -6.05
C HIS A 398 -3.41 -8.43 -7.22
N LEU A 399 -2.69 -7.76 -8.12
CA LEU A 399 -2.01 -8.44 -9.23
C LEU A 399 -0.80 -9.24 -8.74
N ASN A 400 -0.06 -8.75 -7.73
CA ASN A 400 1.01 -9.52 -7.09
C ASN A 400 0.49 -10.81 -6.47
N GLY A 401 -0.73 -10.83 -5.92
CA GLY A 401 -1.37 -12.03 -5.39
C GLY A 401 -1.55 -13.10 -6.49
N ARG A 402 -1.96 -12.71 -7.70
CA ARG A 402 -2.01 -13.60 -8.86
C ARG A 402 -0.62 -14.13 -9.21
N THR A 403 0.37 -13.23 -9.28
CA THR A 403 1.75 -13.60 -9.60
C THR A 403 2.33 -14.59 -8.60
N LEU A 404 2.12 -14.37 -7.29
CA LEU A 404 2.58 -15.29 -6.24
C LEU A 404 1.91 -16.66 -6.34
N ALA A 405 0.61 -16.72 -6.65
CA ALA A 405 -0.10 -17.97 -6.88
C ALA A 405 0.50 -18.73 -8.10
N ASP A 406 0.76 -18.04 -9.21
CA ASP A 406 1.40 -18.62 -10.38
C ASP A 406 2.80 -19.16 -10.06
N MET A 407 3.62 -18.38 -9.36
CA MET A 407 4.95 -18.81 -8.91
C MET A 407 4.88 -20.07 -8.03
N LEU A 408 3.96 -20.10 -7.07
CA LEU A 408 3.82 -21.20 -6.13
C LEU A 408 3.33 -22.49 -6.79
N LEU A 409 2.43 -22.35 -7.77
CA LEU A 409 1.90 -23.46 -8.57
C LEU A 409 2.84 -23.89 -9.72
N GLY A 410 4.01 -23.23 -9.86
CA GLY A 410 4.99 -23.56 -10.89
C GLY A 410 4.56 -23.16 -12.31
N LYS A 411 3.60 -22.23 -12.45
CA LYS A 411 3.15 -21.73 -13.75
C LYS A 411 4.15 -20.70 -14.30
N LYS A 412 4.41 -20.76 -15.60
CA LYS A 412 5.13 -19.72 -16.33
C LYS A 412 4.11 -18.86 -17.04
N THR A 413 3.99 -17.62 -16.63
CA THR A 413 3.07 -16.63 -17.19
C THR A 413 3.83 -15.31 -17.39
N GLU A 414 3.27 -14.40 -18.18
CA GLU A 414 3.84 -13.04 -18.33
C GLU A 414 4.08 -12.38 -16.96
N LEU A 415 3.21 -12.63 -15.97
CA LEU A 415 3.34 -12.07 -14.62
C LEU A 415 4.54 -12.63 -13.85
N THR A 416 4.94 -13.89 -14.12
CA THR A 416 6.12 -14.48 -13.46
C THR A 416 7.44 -14.07 -14.10
N GLU A 417 7.40 -13.44 -15.28
CA GLU A 417 8.56 -12.99 -16.03
C GLU A 417 8.82 -11.46 -15.91
N VAL A 418 7.95 -10.71 -15.22
CA VAL A 418 8.14 -9.27 -15.04
C VAL A 418 9.44 -8.96 -14.28
N PHE A 419 10.09 -7.85 -14.60
CA PHE A 419 11.46 -7.51 -14.17
C PHE A 419 11.69 -7.51 -12.65
N PHE A 420 10.66 -7.33 -11.84
CA PHE A 420 10.78 -7.30 -10.38
C PHE A 420 10.47 -8.64 -9.69
N VAL A 421 10.22 -9.71 -10.46
CA VAL A 421 10.13 -11.10 -9.96
C VAL A 421 11.52 -11.73 -9.96
N ASN A 422 11.89 -12.35 -8.86
CA ASN A 422 13.20 -13.00 -8.63
C ASN A 422 14.42 -12.08 -8.84
N ARG A 423 14.22 -10.76 -8.88
CA ARG A 423 15.32 -9.83 -9.05
C ARG A 423 16.20 -9.72 -7.79
N LYS A 424 17.46 -9.41 -7.99
CA LYS A 424 18.37 -9.07 -6.91
C LYS A 424 18.07 -7.65 -6.43
N THR A 425 17.54 -7.52 -5.21
CA THR A 425 17.29 -6.22 -4.56
C THR A 425 18.57 -5.65 -3.94
N LEU A 426 18.70 -4.32 -3.93
CA LEU A 426 19.74 -3.65 -3.15
C LEU A 426 19.39 -3.77 -1.65
N PRO A 427 20.28 -4.34 -0.82
CA PRO A 427 19.99 -4.48 0.59
C PRO A 427 20.14 -3.13 1.32
N TRP A 428 19.20 -2.81 2.19
CA TRP A 428 19.39 -1.71 3.13
C TRP A 428 20.57 -1.99 4.05
N PRO A 429 21.38 -0.97 4.39
CA PRO A 429 22.45 -1.12 5.36
C PRO A 429 21.88 -1.47 6.75
N PRO A 430 22.69 -2.03 7.66
CA PRO A 430 22.28 -2.24 9.05
C PRO A 430 22.13 -0.90 9.79
N GLU A 431 21.49 -0.93 10.98
CA GLU A 431 21.52 0.21 11.91
C GLU A 431 22.98 0.44 12.41
N PRO A 432 23.36 1.71 12.66
CA PRO A 432 22.59 2.96 12.55
C PRO A 432 22.57 3.57 11.13
N VAL A 433 23.33 3.00 10.19
CA VAL A 433 23.50 3.57 8.82
C VAL A 433 22.17 3.62 8.08
N ARG A 434 21.29 2.64 8.27
CA ARG A 434 19.95 2.62 7.69
C ARG A 434 19.14 3.86 8.07
N THR A 435 19.05 4.16 9.37
CA THR A 435 18.31 5.32 9.86
C THR A 435 18.94 6.64 9.40
N LEU A 436 20.27 6.75 9.44
CA LEU A 436 20.96 7.96 9.00
C LEU A 436 20.76 8.23 7.50
N SER A 437 20.92 7.20 6.65
CA SER A 437 20.70 7.33 5.21
C SER A 437 19.24 7.65 4.87
N SER A 438 18.28 7.03 5.54
CA SER A 438 16.85 7.34 5.34
C SER A 438 16.51 8.78 5.74
N ARG A 439 17.05 9.28 6.85
CA ARG A 439 16.89 10.69 7.26
C ARG A 439 17.50 11.66 6.26
N ALA A 440 18.69 11.33 5.73
CA ALA A 440 19.35 12.15 4.72
C ALA A 440 18.53 12.22 3.42
N ILE A 441 17.97 11.09 2.96
CA ILE A 441 17.09 11.03 1.79
C ILE A 441 15.83 11.89 2.00
N LEU A 442 15.14 11.75 3.14
CA LEU A 442 13.96 12.54 3.45
C LEU A 442 14.29 14.05 3.55
N ALA A 443 15.43 14.41 4.13
CA ALA A 443 15.88 15.80 4.19
C ALA A 443 16.15 16.36 2.79
N ALA A 444 16.80 15.60 1.90
CA ALA A 444 17.02 16.00 0.52
C ALA A 444 15.73 16.20 -0.26
N MET A 445 14.74 15.30 -0.08
CA MET A 445 13.39 15.43 -0.67
C MET A 445 12.70 16.73 -0.21
N ARG A 446 12.73 17.03 1.09
CA ARG A 446 12.15 18.29 1.62
C ARG A 446 12.83 19.55 1.07
N VAL A 447 14.15 19.52 0.94
CA VAL A 447 14.92 20.63 0.36
C VAL A 447 14.54 20.81 -1.12
N GLN A 448 14.50 19.72 -1.88
CA GLN A 448 14.11 19.77 -3.30
C GLN A 448 12.68 20.32 -3.47
N ASP A 449 11.73 19.88 -2.64
CA ASP A 449 10.36 20.37 -2.70
C ASP A 449 10.28 21.88 -2.44
N ARG A 450 11.03 22.39 -1.44
CA ARG A 450 11.11 23.84 -1.18
C ARG A 450 11.64 24.63 -2.36
N PHE A 451 12.68 24.15 -3.03
CA PHE A 451 13.23 24.82 -4.23
C PHE A 451 12.26 24.77 -5.41
N THR A 452 11.55 23.66 -5.58
CA THR A 452 10.57 23.51 -6.67
C THR A 452 9.34 24.42 -6.45
N ASP A 453 8.92 24.62 -5.20
CA ASP A 453 7.81 25.53 -4.86
C ASP A 453 8.13 27.02 -5.10
N VAL A 454 9.41 27.40 -5.04
CA VAL A 454 9.84 28.82 -5.12
C VAL A 454 10.13 29.29 -6.54
N THR A 455 10.21 28.38 -7.52
CA THR A 455 10.45 28.78 -8.92
C THR A 455 9.30 29.60 -9.46
N LYS A 456 9.42 30.95 -9.33
CA LYS A 456 8.54 31.91 -10.01
C LYS A 456 8.73 31.76 -11.53
N GLU A 457 7.67 31.97 -12.29
CA GLU A 457 7.80 32.24 -13.72
C GLU A 457 8.70 33.48 -13.87
N ASN A 458 9.89 33.32 -14.46
CA ASN A 458 10.72 34.41 -14.96
C ASN A 458 10.38 34.66 -16.44
#